data_f7a1f1f6d4aeae5d21b6ee6210d633c6
#
_entry.id   f7a1f1f6d4aeae5d21b6ee6210d633c6
#
_cell.length_a   1.000
_cell.length_b   1.000
_cell.length_c   1.000
_cell.angle_alpha   90.00
_cell.angle_beta   90.00
_cell.angle_gamma   90.00
#
_symmetry.space_group_name_H-M   'P 1'
#
loop_
_entity.id
_entity.type
_entity.pdbx_description
1 polymer ?
#
loop_
_entity_poly.entity_id
_entity_poly.type
_entity_poly.pdbx_seq_one_letter_code
_entity_poly.pdbx_strand_id
1 'polypeptide(L)' 'MGKMFLVPVQISKAGALAVRTGRLPTGERVGLAFTSESAICQTLGPSQQWIRLAARALADMLAPLGVEQITIDPGRGRR' A
#
# COMPACT_ATOMS: atom_id res chain seq x y z
N MET A 1 3.03 -0.64 21.03
CA MET A 1 2.20 -1.26 20.01
C MET A 1 2.05 -0.40 18.81
N GLY A 2 2.37 -0.91 17.67
CA GLY A 2 2.28 -0.16 16.45
C GLY A 2 0.89 -0.22 15.85
N LYS A 3 0.56 0.80 15.10
CA LYS A 3 -0.65 0.83 14.33
C LYS A 3 -0.49 -0.07 13.10
N MET A 4 -1.53 -0.80 12.77
CA MET A 4 -1.53 -1.67 11.59
C MET A 4 -2.26 -0.99 10.45
N PHE A 5 -1.76 -1.20 9.25
CA PHE A 5 -2.36 -0.66 8.04
C PHE A 5 -2.73 -1.79 7.10
N LEU A 6 -3.70 -1.53 6.24
CA LEU A 6 -4.02 -2.42 5.15
C LEU A 6 -3.15 -2.05 3.96
N VAL A 7 -2.41 -3.02 3.45
CA VAL A 7 -1.43 -2.78 2.39
C VAL A 7 -1.82 -3.60 1.17
N PRO A 8 -2.07 -2.94 0.03
CA PRO A 8 -2.48 -3.67 -1.17
C PRO A 8 -1.34 -4.51 -1.72
N VAL A 9 -1.67 -5.73 -2.11
CA VAL A 9 -0.68 -6.68 -2.60
C VAL A 9 -1.17 -7.33 -3.89
N GLN A 10 -0.22 -7.87 -4.65
CA GLN A 10 -0.49 -8.74 -5.76
C GLN A 10 0.12 -10.09 -5.45
N ILE A 11 -0.64 -11.14 -5.74
CA ILE A 11 -0.16 -12.51 -5.56
C ILE A 11 -0.05 -13.14 -6.94
N SER A 12 1.16 -13.57 -7.30
CA SER A 12 1.40 -14.18 -8.59
C SER A 12 0.82 -15.60 -8.63
N LYS A 13 0.78 -16.20 -9.83
CA LYS A 13 0.33 -17.57 -9.99
C LYS A 13 1.18 -18.54 -9.18
N ALA A 14 2.45 -18.22 -9.00
CA ALA A 14 3.36 -19.05 -8.22
C ALA A 14 3.22 -18.82 -6.72
N GLY A 15 2.33 -17.94 -6.30
CA GLY A 15 2.11 -17.66 -4.89
C GLY A 15 3.04 -16.60 -4.30
N ALA A 16 3.85 -15.95 -5.13
CA ALA A 16 4.71 -14.88 -4.63
C ALA A 16 3.89 -13.62 -4.37
N LEU A 17 4.15 -13.00 -3.23
CA LEU A 17 3.44 -11.81 -2.80
C LEU A 17 4.30 -10.58 -3.02
N ALA A 18 3.71 -9.54 -3.61
CA ALA A 18 4.39 -8.27 -3.84
C ALA A 18 3.48 -7.13 -3.41
N VAL A 19 4.03 -6.18 -2.67
CA VAL A 19 3.26 -4.99 -2.29
C VAL A 19 3.12 -4.08 -3.51
N ARG A 20 1.95 -3.48 -3.65
CA ARG A 20 1.71 -2.52 -4.72
C ARG A 20 2.22 -1.16 -4.30
N THR A 21 2.71 -0.42 -5.28
CA THR A 21 3.17 0.96 -5.06
C THR A 21 2.34 1.88 -5.95
N GLY A 22 2.37 3.17 -5.60
CA GLY A 22 1.76 4.20 -6.41
C GLY A 22 2.79 5.17 -6.91
N ARG A 23 2.34 6.17 -7.67
CA ARG A 23 3.20 7.25 -8.14
C ARG A 23 2.58 8.58 -7.82
N LEU A 24 3.42 9.49 -7.40
CA LEU A 24 3.04 10.88 -7.25
C LEU A 24 3.00 11.56 -8.63
N PRO A 25 2.35 12.72 -8.74
CA PRO A 25 2.37 13.46 -10.01
C PRO A 25 3.78 13.79 -10.50
N THR A 26 4.76 13.83 -9.58
CA THR A 26 6.16 14.04 -9.94
C THR A 26 6.80 12.81 -10.58
N GLY A 27 6.12 11.66 -10.55
CA GLY A 27 6.67 10.41 -11.05
C GLY A 27 7.34 9.56 -9.99
N GLU A 28 7.48 10.08 -8.79
CA GLU A 28 8.12 9.37 -7.70
C GLU A 28 7.24 8.24 -7.21
N ARG A 29 7.84 7.07 -6.95
CA ARG A 29 7.11 5.92 -6.42
C ARG A 29 6.93 6.04 -4.92
N VAL A 30 5.78 5.61 -4.44
CA VAL A 30 5.48 5.62 -3.00
C VAL A 30 4.82 4.31 -2.62
N GLY A 31 5.01 3.91 -1.36
CA GLY A 31 4.26 2.80 -0.80
C GLY A 31 2.85 3.26 -0.48
N LEU A 32 1.93 2.31 -0.44
CA LEU A 32 0.52 2.59 -0.18
C LEU A 32 0.09 1.90 1.10
N ALA A 33 -0.61 2.63 1.96
CA ALA A 33 -1.16 2.09 3.18
C ALA A 33 -2.55 2.67 3.39
N PHE A 34 -3.45 1.86 3.92
CA PHE A 34 -4.83 2.28 4.13
C PHE A 34 -5.23 1.98 5.57
N THR A 35 -6.12 2.78 6.12
CA THR A 35 -6.54 2.63 7.50
C THR A 35 -7.78 1.76 7.66
N SER A 36 -8.50 1.48 6.57
CA SER A 36 -9.72 0.67 6.63
C SER A 36 -9.96 -0.04 5.31
N GLU A 37 -10.79 -1.08 5.37
CA GLU A 37 -11.20 -1.79 4.16
C GLU A 37 -11.98 -0.87 3.23
N SER A 38 -12.79 -0.01 3.80
CA SER A 38 -13.56 0.95 3.02
C SER A 38 -12.65 1.84 2.20
N ALA A 39 -11.57 2.33 2.82
CA ALA A 39 -10.64 3.22 2.15
C ALA A 39 -9.95 2.53 0.97
N ILE A 40 -9.48 1.31 1.19
CA ILE A 40 -8.76 0.59 0.13
C ILE A 40 -9.73 0.18 -1.00
N CYS A 41 -10.95 -0.21 -0.63
CA CYS A 41 -11.96 -0.59 -1.61
C CYS A 41 -12.34 0.59 -2.49
N GLN A 42 -12.52 1.77 -1.89
CA GLN A 42 -12.90 2.96 -2.65
C GLN A 42 -11.82 3.40 -3.62
N THR A 43 -10.56 3.19 -3.26
CA THR A 43 -9.44 3.65 -4.08
C THR A 43 -9.04 2.62 -5.13
N LEU A 44 -8.99 1.35 -4.77
CA LEU A 44 -8.43 0.29 -5.63
C LEU A 44 -9.46 -0.74 -6.07
N GLY A 45 -10.68 -0.67 -5.53
CA GLY A 45 -11.73 -1.59 -5.91
C GLY A 45 -11.90 -2.73 -4.92
N PRO A 46 -13.09 -3.38 -4.93
CA PRO A 46 -13.41 -4.41 -3.92
C PRO A 46 -12.64 -5.72 -4.10
N SER A 47 -12.06 -5.96 -5.26
CA SER A 47 -11.33 -7.20 -5.48
C SER A 47 -9.83 -7.06 -5.20
N GLN A 48 -9.38 -5.88 -4.75
CA GLN A 48 -7.97 -5.69 -4.41
C GLN A 48 -7.62 -6.50 -3.17
N GLN A 49 -6.61 -7.34 -3.27
CA GLN A 49 -6.11 -8.09 -2.13
C GLN A 49 -5.21 -7.21 -1.28
N TRP A 50 -5.24 -7.47 0.02
CA TRP A 50 -4.43 -6.70 0.96
C TRP A 50 -4.05 -7.55 2.17
N ILE A 51 -2.99 -7.12 2.85
CA ILE A 51 -2.56 -7.73 4.12
C ILE A 51 -2.41 -6.63 5.15
N ARG A 52 -2.39 -7.01 6.42
CA ARG A 52 -2.17 -6.06 7.50
C ARG A 52 -0.69 -6.02 7.85
N LEU A 53 -0.14 -4.82 7.88
CA LEU A 53 1.26 -4.62 8.22
C LEU A 53 1.41 -3.38 9.09
N ALA A 54 2.35 -3.43 10.03
CA ALA A 54 2.80 -2.21 10.69
C ALA A 54 3.60 -1.39 9.69
N ALA A 55 3.65 -0.07 9.90
CA ALA A 55 4.35 0.81 8.99
C ALA A 55 5.80 0.40 8.80
N ARG A 56 6.45 -0.04 9.88
CA ARG A 56 7.84 -0.47 9.81
C ARG A 56 8.03 -1.69 8.93
N ALA A 57 7.12 -2.65 9.04
CA ALA A 57 7.20 -3.85 8.20
C ALA A 57 7.02 -3.48 6.72
N LEU A 58 6.11 -2.57 6.43
CA LEU A 58 5.93 -2.10 5.07
C LEU A 58 7.19 -1.39 4.56
N ALA A 59 7.78 -0.53 5.40
CA ALA A 59 9.00 0.16 5.02
C ALA A 59 10.12 -0.83 4.69
N ASP A 60 10.24 -1.90 5.47
CA ASP A 60 11.25 -2.93 5.22
C ASP A 60 11.02 -3.63 3.89
N MET A 61 9.76 -3.84 3.51
CA MET A 61 9.45 -4.46 2.24
C MET A 61 9.70 -3.53 1.05
N LEU A 62 9.58 -2.22 1.27
CA LEU A 62 9.76 -1.23 0.21
C LEU A 62 11.24 -0.88 0.00
N ALA A 63 12.07 -1.04 1.01
CA ALA A 63 13.48 -0.64 0.94
C ALA A 63 14.21 -1.27 -0.25
N PRO A 64 14.09 -2.58 -0.51
CA PRO A 64 14.78 -3.18 -1.67
C PRO A 64 14.32 -2.62 -3.01
N LEU A 65 13.15 -1.97 -3.04
CA LEU A 65 12.62 -1.38 -4.27
C LEU A 65 13.04 0.08 -4.42
N GLY A 66 13.79 0.61 -3.45
CA GLY A 66 14.20 2.01 -3.46
C GLY A 66 13.08 2.98 -3.13
N VAL A 67 12.00 2.49 -2.52
CA VAL A 67 10.85 3.31 -2.19
C VAL A 67 10.96 3.71 -0.72
N GLU A 68 11.02 5.02 -0.47
CA GLU A 68 11.28 5.53 0.86
C GLU A 68 10.08 6.22 1.51
N GLN A 69 9.04 6.50 0.74
CA GLN A 69 7.88 7.22 1.25
C GLN A 69 6.64 6.34 1.20
N ILE A 70 5.78 6.51 2.19
CA ILE A 70 4.50 5.80 2.28
C ILE A 70 3.40 6.85 2.32
N THR A 71 2.40 6.69 1.46
CA THR A 71 1.22 7.54 1.47
C THR A 71 0.10 6.78 2.17
N ILE A 72 -0.51 7.40 3.17
CA ILE A 72 -1.58 6.80 3.93
C ILE A 72 -2.91 7.30 3.39
N ASP A 73 -3.83 6.39 3.10
CA ASP A 73 -5.16 6.66 2.53
C ASP A 73 -5.05 7.56 1.30
N PRO A 74 -4.28 7.13 0.28
CA PRO A 74 -4.17 7.94 -0.95
C PRO A 74 -5.56 8.15 -1.56
N GLY A 75 -5.77 9.32 -2.10
CA GLY A 75 -7.05 9.68 -2.70
C GLY A 75 -8.04 10.29 -1.74
N ARG A 76 -7.80 10.20 -0.44
CA ARG A 76 -8.70 10.82 0.54
C ARG A 76 -8.52 12.33 0.54
N GLY A 77 -9.62 13.03 0.74
CA GLY A 77 -9.57 14.48 0.76
C GLY A 77 -9.51 15.12 -0.60
N ARG A 78 -9.56 14.34 -1.65
CA ARG A 78 -9.57 14.90 -3.00
C ARG A 78 -10.95 15.45 -3.32
N ARG A 79 -10.95 16.44 -4.17
CA ARG A 79 -12.20 17.07 -4.60
C ARG A 79 -12.38 16.93 -6.09
#